data_fc0e5549ca3d6a30c384a34487286493
#
_entry.id   fc0e5549ca3d6a30c384a34487286493
#
_cell.length_a   1.000
_cell.length_b   1.000
_cell.length_c   1.000
_cell.angle_alpha   90.00
_cell.angle_beta   90.00
_cell.angle_gamma   90.00
#
_symmetry.space_group_name_H-M   'P 1'
#
loop_
_entity.id
_entity.type
_entity.pdbx_description
1 polymer ?
#
loop_
_entity_poly.entity_id
_entity_poly.type
_entity_poly.pdbx_seq_one_letter_code
_entity_poly.pdbx_strand_id
1 'polypeptide(L)'
;MPKRSGGKAYYMISAVAQKYNIHPQTLRLYEREGLLKPSRTEGNTRLYSEEDLEQLETILSLTRDLGVNLAGVEIILNMRRKIEAMQHEVNEFMDYVKSELSKGLGDWEQRLSTALVKSSPTDLVRATPPSRSADIVVEDEELR
;
A
#
# COMPACT_ATOMS: atom_id res chain seq x y z
N MET A 1 22.01 -20.19 -25.66
CA MET A 1 21.84 -19.22 -24.56
C MET A 1 20.99 -19.87 -23.50
N PRO A 2 21.50 -20.20 -22.33
CA PRO A 2 20.64 -20.73 -21.27
C PRO A 2 19.72 -19.64 -20.80
N LYS A 3 18.42 -19.89 -20.83
CA LYS A 3 17.40 -19.06 -20.19
C LYS A 3 17.75 -18.97 -18.70
N ARG A 4 18.12 -17.80 -18.21
CA ARG A 4 18.17 -17.51 -16.79
C ARG A 4 16.76 -17.69 -16.26
N SER A 5 16.52 -18.81 -15.58
CA SER A 5 15.35 -18.95 -14.72
C SER A 5 15.41 -17.80 -13.73
N GLY A 6 14.36 -16.98 -13.69
CA GLY A 6 14.25 -15.87 -12.76
C GLY A 6 14.16 -16.40 -11.33
N GLY A 7 15.30 -16.76 -10.75
CA GLY A 7 15.41 -17.07 -9.34
C GLY A 7 15.15 -15.78 -8.58
N LYS A 8 14.24 -15.83 -7.58
CA LYS A 8 14.03 -14.73 -6.65
C LYS A 8 15.39 -14.33 -6.06
N ALA A 9 15.73 -13.04 -6.14
CA ALA A 9 16.96 -12.53 -5.53
C ALA A 9 16.80 -12.51 -4.00
N TYR A 10 17.84 -12.95 -3.31
CA TYR A 10 17.90 -12.91 -1.84
C TYR A 10 19.16 -12.19 -1.39
N TYR A 11 19.05 -11.45 -0.30
CA TYR A 11 20.09 -10.61 0.23
C TYR A 11 20.41 -10.97 1.68
N MET A 12 21.69 -11.00 2.02
CA MET A 12 22.13 -11.22 3.40
C MET A 12 21.94 -9.96 4.24
N ILE A 13 21.80 -10.12 5.55
CA ILE A 13 21.59 -9.02 6.50
C ILE A 13 22.64 -7.90 6.38
N SER A 14 23.91 -8.25 6.17
CA SER A 14 24.99 -7.26 5.99
C SER A 14 24.80 -6.39 4.76
N ALA A 15 24.40 -6.97 3.64
CA ALA A 15 24.12 -6.26 2.41
C ALA A 15 22.91 -5.33 2.54
N VAL A 16 21.85 -5.80 3.19
CA VAL A 16 20.64 -5.01 3.45
C VAL A 16 20.93 -3.84 4.40
N ALA A 17 21.64 -4.09 5.48
CA ALA A 17 22.04 -3.07 6.45
C ALA A 17 22.88 -1.97 5.79
N GLN A 18 23.80 -2.35 4.92
CA GLN A 18 24.64 -1.39 4.17
C GLN A 18 23.82 -0.60 3.15
N LYS A 19 22.97 -1.27 2.38
CA LYS A 19 22.14 -0.63 1.35
C LYS A 19 21.24 0.47 1.91
N TYR A 20 20.63 0.22 3.06
CA TYR A 20 19.68 1.15 3.70
C TYR A 20 20.31 2.02 4.80
N ASN A 21 21.60 1.91 5.02
CA ASN A 21 22.33 2.64 6.04
C ASN A 21 21.71 2.49 7.44
N ILE A 22 21.45 1.27 7.83
CA ILE A 22 20.92 0.89 9.15
C ILE A 22 21.82 -0.15 9.81
N HIS A 23 21.77 -0.19 11.13
CA HIS A 23 22.51 -1.20 11.87
C HIS A 23 21.84 -2.58 11.73
N PRO A 24 22.60 -3.68 11.59
CA PRO A 24 22.01 -5.04 11.53
C PRO A 24 21.10 -5.37 12.72
N GLN A 25 21.36 -4.82 13.90
CA GLN A 25 20.50 -4.98 15.07
C GLN A 25 19.10 -4.40 14.88
N THR A 26 18.98 -3.34 14.09
CA THR A 26 17.67 -2.77 13.74
C THR A 26 16.84 -3.76 12.92
N LEU A 27 17.45 -4.46 11.97
CA LEU A 27 16.80 -5.52 11.20
C LEU A 27 16.37 -6.70 12.08
N ARG A 28 17.19 -7.08 13.04
CA ARG A 28 16.85 -8.12 14.02
C ARG A 28 15.72 -7.69 14.95
N LEU A 29 15.67 -6.40 15.32
CA LEU A 29 14.56 -5.84 16.08
C LEU A 29 13.25 -5.93 15.28
N TYR A 30 13.25 -5.53 14.02
CA TYR A 30 12.07 -5.61 13.16
C TYR A 30 11.59 -7.05 12.95
N GLU A 31 12.50 -8.02 12.85
CA GLU A 31 12.15 -9.43 12.81
C GLU A 31 11.50 -9.89 14.13
N ARG A 32 12.08 -9.52 15.27
CA ARG A 32 11.56 -9.86 16.60
C ARG A 32 10.17 -9.27 16.84
N GLU A 33 9.92 -8.05 16.38
CA GLU A 33 8.61 -7.40 16.46
C GLU A 33 7.61 -7.91 15.40
N GLY A 34 8.03 -8.85 14.56
CA GLY A 34 7.17 -9.43 13.52
C GLY A 34 6.90 -8.53 12.32
N LEU A 35 7.63 -7.42 12.18
CA LEU A 35 7.50 -6.49 11.06
C LEU A 35 8.17 -7.00 9.78
N LEU A 36 9.22 -7.79 9.92
CA LEU A 36 9.91 -8.49 8.83
C LEU A 36 9.98 -9.98 9.13
N LYS A 37 9.90 -10.79 8.09
CA LYS A 37 9.97 -12.26 8.19
C LYS A 37 10.96 -12.82 7.16
N PRO A 38 12.27 -12.57 7.33
CA PRO A 38 13.26 -13.11 6.42
C PRO A 38 13.25 -14.65 6.46
N SER A 39 13.50 -15.27 5.31
CA SER A 39 13.74 -16.70 5.25
C SER A 39 15.11 -17.05 5.85
N ARG A 40 15.35 -18.32 6.11
CA ARG A 40 16.65 -18.79 6.63
C ARG A 40 17.18 -19.92 5.78
N THR A 41 18.50 -19.92 5.61
CA THR A 41 19.22 -21.06 5.02
C THR A 41 19.27 -22.24 6.01
N GLU A 42 19.71 -23.40 5.52
CA GLU A 42 20.00 -24.56 6.39
C GLU A 42 21.02 -24.22 7.50
N GLY A 43 21.97 -23.32 7.23
CA GLY A 43 22.93 -22.77 8.19
C GLY A 43 22.37 -21.68 9.10
N ASN A 44 21.02 -21.48 9.11
CA ASN A 44 20.35 -20.46 9.94
C ASN A 44 20.71 -19.00 9.59
N THR A 45 21.23 -18.74 8.41
CA THR A 45 21.52 -17.39 7.91
C THR A 45 20.25 -16.73 7.38
N ARG A 46 20.01 -15.47 7.79
CA ARG A 46 18.87 -14.67 7.31
C ARG A 46 19.02 -14.29 5.85
N LEU A 47 17.95 -14.48 5.09
CA LEU A 47 17.84 -14.09 3.68
C LEU A 47 16.61 -13.22 3.49
N TYR A 48 16.81 -12.03 2.96
CA TYR A 48 15.77 -11.06 2.66
C TYR A 48 15.41 -11.10 1.18
N SER A 49 14.14 -11.29 0.88
CA SER A 49 13.61 -11.21 -0.48
C SER A 49 13.40 -9.76 -0.93
N GLU A 50 13.08 -9.54 -2.19
CA GLU A 50 12.70 -8.21 -2.68
C GLU A 50 11.45 -7.70 -1.98
N GLU A 51 10.48 -8.56 -1.71
CA GLU A 51 9.26 -8.22 -0.96
C GLU A 51 9.58 -7.76 0.47
N ASP A 52 10.56 -8.42 1.13
CA ASP A 52 11.06 -7.99 2.44
C ASP A 52 11.73 -6.61 2.38
N LEU A 53 12.45 -6.31 1.29
CA LEU A 53 13.07 -5.00 1.10
C LEU A 53 12.05 -3.89 0.86
N GLU A 54 10.99 -4.13 0.10
CA GLU A 54 9.89 -3.19 -0.09
C GLU A 54 9.17 -2.90 1.23
N GLN A 55 8.95 -3.93 2.04
CA GLN A 55 8.38 -3.76 3.38
C GLN A 55 9.32 -2.98 4.29
N LEU A 56 10.62 -3.24 4.23
CA LEU A 56 11.63 -2.48 4.97
C LEU A 56 11.62 -1.00 4.57
N GLU A 57 11.53 -0.69 3.29
CA GLU A 57 11.43 0.70 2.80
C GLU A 57 10.19 1.40 3.38
N THR A 58 9.06 0.73 3.41
CA THR A 58 7.84 1.24 4.05
C THR A 58 8.04 1.50 5.54
N ILE A 59 8.66 0.57 6.27
CA ILE A 59 8.97 0.72 7.69
C ILE A 59 9.89 1.92 7.92
N LEU A 60 10.94 2.06 7.12
CA LEU A 60 11.89 3.17 7.24
C LEU A 60 11.26 4.51 6.90
N SER A 61 10.40 4.57 5.90
CA SER A 61 9.63 5.77 5.60
C SER A 61 8.72 6.18 6.77
N LEU A 62 8.01 5.25 7.37
CA LEU A 62 7.17 5.52 8.53
C LEU A 62 7.96 5.95 9.76
N THR A 63 9.10 5.32 10.04
CA THR A 63 9.90 5.60 11.24
C THR A 63 10.80 6.82 11.10
N ARG A 64 11.54 6.94 9.99
CA ARG A 64 12.52 8.02 9.77
C ARG A 64 11.88 9.30 9.26
N ASP A 65 11.03 9.20 8.25
CA ASP A 65 10.48 10.36 7.57
C ASP A 65 9.26 10.92 8.31
N LEU A 66 8.43 10.05 8.87
CA LEU A 66 7.18 10.41 9.55
C LEU A 66 7.24 10.30 11.07
N GLY A 67 8.30 9.78 11.65
CA GLY A 67 8.48 9.68 13.09
C GLY A 67 7.51 8.73 13.79
N VAL A 68 6.95 7.76 13.08
CA VAL A 68 6.03 6.76 13.66
C VAL A 68 6.81 5.77 14.50
N ASN A 69 6.36 5.48 15.71
CA ASN A 69 6.94 4.45 16.55
C ASN A 69 6.62 3.02 16.05
N LEU A 70 7.33 2.02 16.56
CA LEU A 70 7.17 0.63 16.09
C LEU A 70 5.75 0.08 16.28
N ALA A 71 5.07 0.43 17.36
CA ALA A 71 3.68 0.03 17.59
C ALA A 71 2.74 0.62 16.53
N GLY A 72 2.94 1.88 16.17
CA GLY A 72 2.21 2.54 15.08
C GLY A 72 2.49 1.91 13.72
N VAL A 73 3.75 1.57 13.45
CA VAL A 73 4.14 0.87 12.22
C VAL A 73 3.42 -0.48 12.11
N GLU A 74 3.36 -1.25 13.18
CA GLU A 74 2.65 -2.54 13.22
C GLU A 74 1.16 -2.36 12.87
N ILE A 75 0.51 -1.37 13.48
CA ILE A 75 -0.90 -1.05 13.22
C ILE A 75 -1.09 -0.68 11.75
N ILE A 76 -0.27 0.20 11.21
CA ILE A 76 -0.35 0.66 9.80
C ILE A 76 -0.17 -0.50 8.84
N LEU A 77 0.83 -1.36 9.06
CA LEU A 77 1.06 -2.54 8.21
C LEU A 77 -0.08 -3.55 8.28
N ASN A 78 -0.68 -3.74 9.46
CA ASN A 78 -1.85 -4.58 9.62
C ASN A 78 -3.07 -4.01 8.89
N MET A 79 -3.32 -2.71 9.00
CA MET A 79 -4.40 -2.03 8.28
C MET A 79 -4.21 -2.14 6.77
N ARG A 80 -2.99 -1.92 6.28
CA ARG A 80 -2.65 -2.06 4.86
C ARG A 80 -2.96 -3.46 4.34
N ARG A 81 -2.54 -4.50 5.06
CA ARG A 81 -2.85 -5.91 4.69
C ARG A 81 -4.35 -6.18 4.64
N LYS A 82 -5.12 -5.62 5.57
CA LYS A 82 -6.59 -5.75 5.55
C LYS A 82 -7.21 -5.05 4.34
N ILE A 83 -6.73 -3.87 4.01
CA ILE A 83 -7.18 -3.13 2.81
C ILE A 83 -6.88 -3.92 1.54
N GLU A 84 -5.67 -4.44 1.41
CA GLU A 84 -5.26 -5.27 0.26
C GLU A 84 -6.12 -6.55 0.13
N ALA A 85 -6.41 -7.21 1.25
CA ALA A 85 -7.30 -8.38 1.27
C ALA A 85 -8.74 -8.02 0.85
N MET A 86 -9.29 -6.92 1.38
CA MET A 86 -10.61 -6.44 0.98
C MET A 86 -10.68 -6.06 -0.49
N GLN A 87 -9.65 -5.40 -1.01
CA GLN A 87 -9.55 -5.08 -2.44
C GLN A 87 -9.54 -6.34 -3.30
N HIS A 88 -8.84 -7.37 -2.86
CA HIS A 88 -8.79 -8.65 -3.57
C HIS A 88 -10.18 -9.31 -3.60
N GLU A 89 -10.86 -9.38 -2.46
CA GLU A 89 -12.24 -9.93 -2.37
C GLU A 89 -13.22 -9.16 -3.26
N VAL A 90 -13.13 -7.82 -3.28
CA VAL A 90 -13.97 -6.98 -4.15
C VAL A 90 -13.68 -7.27 -5.61
N ASN A 91 -12.42 -7.37 -6.00
CA ASN A 91 -12.05 -7.67 -7.39
C ASN A 91 -12.52 -9.07 -7.82
N GLU A 92 -12.37 -10.08 -6.98
CA GLU A 92 -12.90 -11.43 -7.26
C GLU A 92 -14.42 -11.42 -7.42
N PHE A 93 -15.13 -10.71 -6.54
CA PHE A 93 -16.57 -10.56 -6.64
C PHE A 93 -16.99 -9.86 -7.94
N MET A 94 -16.28 -8.78 -8.31
CA MET A 94 -16.54 -8.05 -9.56
C MET A 94 -16.29 -8.92 -10.80
N ASP A 95 -15.23 -9.71 -10.80
CA ASP A 95 -14.94 -10.66 -11.88
C ASP A 95 -16.01 -11.75 -11.99
N TYR A 96 -16.48 -12.24 -10.85
CA TYR A 96 -17.60 -13.18 -10.79
C TYR A 96 -18.87 -12.57 -11.39
N VAL A 97 -19.26 -11.37 -10.95
CA VAL A 97 -20.44 -10.65 -11.48
C VAL A 97 -20.34 -10.41 -12.98
N LYS A 98 -19.15 -9.96 -13.46
CA LYS A 98 -18.91 -9.79 -14.90
C LYS A 98 -19.08 -11.09 -15.66
N SER A 99 -18.55 -12.21 -15.16
CA SER A 99 -18.64 -13.50 -15.80
C SER A 99 -20.08 -14.01 -15.87
N GLU A 100 -20.87 -13.81 -14.81
CA GLU A 100 -22.28 -14.20 -14.79
C GLU A 100 -23.14 -13.33 -15.71
N LEU A 101 -22.89 -12.03 -15.78
CA LEU A 101 -23.61 -11.11 -16.65
C LEU A 101 -23.24 -11.31 -18.13
N SER A 102 -22.02 -11.67 -18.45
CA SER A 102 -21.59 -11.95 -19.84
C SER A 102 -22.26 -13.21 -20.40
N LYS A 103 -22.69 -14.15 -19.54
CA LYS A 103 -23.44 -15.35 -19.95
C LYS A 103 -24.88 -15.04 -20.35
N GLY A 104 -25.42 -13.88 -19.94
CA GLY A 104 -26.84 -13.55 -20.13
C GLY A 104 -27.15 -12.30 -20.95
N LEU A 105 -26.32 -11.27 -20.99
CA LEU A 105 -26.70 -9.95 -21.50
C LEU A 105 -25.48 -9.16 -22.00
N GLY A 106 -25.15 -9.28 -23.29
CA GLY A 106 -24.02 -8.60 -23.93
C GLY A 106 -24.03 -7.06 -23.86
N ASP A 107 -25.15 -6.43 -23.50
CA ASP A 107 -25.30 -4.97 -23.44
C ASP A 107 -24.97 -4.38 -22.05
N TRP A 108 -25.05 -5.22 -21.00
CA TRP A 108 -24.75 -4.82 -19.63
C TRP A 108 -23.25 -4.73 -19.33
N GLU A 109 -22.45 -5.49 -20.06
CA GLU A 109 -20.99 -5.52 -19.87
C GLU A 109 -20.33 -4.16 -20.18
N GLN A 110 -20.76 -3.49 -21.25
CA GLN A 110 -20.30 -2.15 -21.60
C GLN A 110 -20.72 -1.10 -20.56
N ARG A 111 -21.90 -1.20 -20.02
CA ARG A 111 -22.40 -0.25 -19.00
C ARG A 111 -21.68 -0.42 -17.66
N LEU A 112 -21.41 -1.64 -17.24
CA LEU A 112 -20.67 -1.93 -16.02
C LEU A 112 -19.21 -1.51 -16.12
N SER A 113 -18.52 -1.81 -17.21
CA SER A 113 -17.13 -1.40 -17.40
C SER A 113 -16.98 0.12 -17.38
N THR A 114 -17.94 0.85 -17.97
CA THR A 114 -17.95 2.32 -17.95
C THR A 114 -18.23 2.87 -16.55
N ALA A 115 -19.10 2.25 -15.77
CA ALA A 115 -19.40 2.65 -14.41
C ALA A 115 -18.23 2.36 -13.45
N LEU A 116 -17.52 1.25 -13.65
CA LEU A 116 -16.37 0.85 -12.83
C LEU A 116 -15.12 1.68 -13.09
N VAL A 117 -14.90 2.11 -14.33
CA VAL A 117 -13.82 3.03 -14.67
C VAL A 117 -14.04 4.41 -14.04
N LYS A 118 -15.29 4.83 -13.82
CA LYS A 118 -15.62 6.10 -13.16
C LYS A 118 -15.44 6.08 -11.64
N SER A 119 -15.36 4.92 -11.03
CA SER A 119 -15.16 4.79 -9.57
C SER A 119 -13.73 4.39 -9.20
N SER A 120 -12.75 4.81 -9.97
CA SER A 120 -11.35 4.65 -9.61
C SER A 120 -11.07 5.39 -8.28
N PRO A 121 -10.42 4.75 -7.29
CA PRO A 121 -10.13 5.39 -6.00
C PRO A 121 -9.33 6.69 -6.10
N THR A 122 -8.69 6.92 -7.24
CA THR A 122 -7.94 8.15 -7.52
C THR A 122 -8.85 9.37 -7.66
N ASP A 123 -10.12 9.19 -8.02
CA ASP A 123 -11.08 10.31 -8.13
C ASP A 123 -11.67 10.74 -6.79
N LEU A 124 -11.61 9.89 -5.77
CA LEU A 124 -12.05 10.22 -4.40
C LEU A 124 -11.07 11.16 -3.66
N VAL A 125 -9.82 11.28 -4.14
CA VAL A 125 -8.80 12.16 -3.54
C VAL A 125 -8.83 13.58 -4.11
N ARG A 126 -9.58 13.82 -5.19
CA ARG A 126 -9.76 15.13 -5.84
C ARG A 126 -11.06 15.82 -5.52
N ALA A 127 -11.59 15.65 -4.32
CA ALA A 127 -12.55 16.61 -3.81
C ALA A 127 -11.79 17.89 -3.42
N THR A 128 -11.65 18.81 -4.35
CA THR A 128 -11.28 20.18 -3.99
C THR A 128 -12.30 20.68 -2.99
N PRO A 129 -11.87 21.18 -1.81
CA PRO A 129 -12.81 21.82 -0.92
C PRO A 129 -13.51 22.95 -1.65
N PRO A 130 -14.81 23.15 -1.45
CA PRO A 130 -15.49 24.27 -2.07
C PRO A 130 -14.76 25.55 -1.67
N SER A 131 -14.34 26.32 -2.66
CA SER A 131 -13.80 27.65 -2.43
C SER A 131 -14.85 28.44 -1.66
N ARG A 132 -14.55 28.75 -0.41
CA ARG A 132 -15.30 29.74 0.35
C ARG A 132 -15.01 31.11 -0.26
N SER A 133 -15.69 31.45 -1.31
CA SER A 133 -15.98 32.83 -1.62
C SER A 133 -17.19 33.21 -0.77
N ALA A 134 -16.96 33.47 0.48
CA ALA A 134 -17.88 34.22 1.29
C ALA A 134 -17.61 35.71 0.97
N ASP A 135 -18.35 36.22 0.02
CA ASP A 135 -18.58 37.66 -0.03
C ASP A 135 -19.40 38.02 1.21
N ILE A 136 -18.71 38.36 2.29
CA ILE A 136 -19.33 39.07 3.41
C ILE A 136 -19.44 40.51 2.95
N VAL A 137 -20.60 40.85 2.43
CA VAL A 137 -21.02 42.23 2.31
C VAL A 137 -21.29 42.70 3.74
N VAL A 138 -20.36 43.45 4.29
CA VAL A 138 -20.60 44.20 5.50
C VAL A 138 -21.37 45.47 5.08
N GLU A 139 -22.67 45.47 5.28
CA GLU A 139 -23.44 46.69 5.26
C GLU A 139 -23.10 47.47 6.54
N ASP A 140 -22.38 48.57 6.38
CA ASP A 140 -22.23 49.58 7.39
C ASP A 140 -23.60 50.24 7.59
N GLU A 141 -24.33 49.85 8.63
CA GLU A 141 -25.42 50.65 9.16
C GLU A 141 -24.82 51.73 10.05
N GLU A 142 -24.75 52.93 9.50
CA GLU A 142 -24.60 54.16 10.31
C GLU A 142 -25.79 54.28 11.24
N LEU A 143 -25.55 54.09 12.51
CA LEU A 143 -26.45 54.54 13.56
C LEU A 143 -26.06 55.95 14.03
N ARG A 144 -26.90 56.84 13.73
CA ARG A 144 -26.95 58.16 14.38
C ARG A 144 -27.37 58.04 15.85
#